data_df768f1c8d27103b7b495a3947963984
#
_entry.id   df768f1c8d27103b7b495a3947963984
#
_cell.length_a   1.000
_cell.length_b   1.000
_cell.length_c   1.000
_cell.angle_alpha   90.00
_cell.angle_beta   90.00
_cell.angle_gamma   90.00
#
_symmetry.space_group_name_H-M   'P 1'
#
loop_
_entity.id
_entity.type
_entity.pdbx_description
1 polymer ?
#
loop_
_entity_poly.entity_id
_entity_poly.type
_entity_poly.pdbx_seq_one_letter_code
_entity_poly.pdbx_strand_id
1 'polypeptide(L)'
;MERLDKFLCDSGVGTRSQVKVILKSGRVTVDGKPEKDPGRKIDPAKQLICLDGQQLGGMRRAVIMLNTPAGYVTATEDPVEKTVMELIPQELKYLDLKPVGRLDKATEGLLLFTNDGDLLHRLISPKKEVPKIYYAKHEGHAVQEDVDAFAAGLTLRDGTVCLPAKLEPLGPGESLVTVCEGKYHQVRRMMASRNMTVLYLERRQEGVLTLGNLPRGQIRELTEEEVAALEHGQSVQND
;
A
#
# COMPACT_ATOMS: atom_id res chain seq x y z
N MET A 1 -24.10 -4.98 -5.67
CA MET A 1 -25.39 -4.89 -4.92
C MET A 1 -25.54 -6.06 -3.98
N GLU A 2 -25.81 -5.80 -2.69
CA GLU A 2 -26.05 -6.81 -1.66
C GLU A 2 -27.33 -6.52 -0.87
N ARG A 3 -27.73 -7.46 0.01
CA ARG A 3 -28.92 -7.24 0.86
C ARG A 3 -28.56 -6.36 2.05
N LEU A 4 -29.47 -5.46 2.44
CA LEU A 4 -29.28 -4.55 3.56
C LEU A 4 -29.04 -5.28 4.89
N ASP A 5 -29.78 -6.38 5.16
CA ASP A 5 -29.59 -7.17 6.38
C ASP A 5 -28.20 -7.80 6.46
N LYS A 6 -27.68 -8.30 5.32
CA LYS A 6 -26.32 -8.84 5.24
C LYS A 6 -25.29 -7.74 5.51
N PHE A 7 -25.40 -6.62 4.81
CA PHE A 7 -24.53 -5.46 4.99
C PHE A 7 -24.45 -4.99 6.46
N LEU A 8 -25.60 -4.88 7.13
CA LEU A 8 -25.66 -4.45 8.54
C LEU A 8 -25.00 -5.47 9.47
N CYS A 9 -25.13 -6.77 9.21
CA CYS A 9 -24.43 -7.80 9.97
C CYS A 9 -22.93 -7.72 9.76
N ASP A 10 -22.49 -7.59 8.51
CA ASP A 10 -21.07 -7.51 8.13
C ASP A 10 -20.43 -6.20 8.64
N SER A 11 -21.22 -5.14 8.82
CA SER A 11 -20.81 -3.89 9.47
C SER A 11 -20.80 -3.95 11.01
N GLY A 12 -21.00 -5.11 11.62
CA GLY A 12 -20.92 -5.28 13.07
C GLY A 12 -22.11 -4.74 13.87
N VAL A 13 -23.22 -4.38 13.21
CA VAL A 13 -24.43 -3.85 13.87
C VAL A 13 -25.10 -4.88 14.78
N GLY A 14 -24.94 -6.17 14.45
CA GLY A 14 -25.46 -7.27 15.26
C GLY A 14 -25.78 -8.53 14.44
N THR A 15 -26.32 -9.52 15.12
CA THR A 15 -26.78 -10.74 14.48
C THR A 15 -28.01 -10.47 13.57
N ARG A 16 -28.32 -11.37 12.65
CA ARG A 16 -29.48 -11.22 11.72
C ARG A 16 -30.79 -10.94 12.45
N SER A 17 -30.98 -11.53 13.62
CA SER A 17 -32.20 -11.31 14.42
C SER A 17 -32.23 -9.90 15.00
N GLN A 18 -31.12 -9.41 15.54
CA GLN A 18 -30.96 -8.06 16.07
C GLN A 18 -31.13 -7.00 14.97
N VAL A 19 -30.50 -7.21 13.82
CA VAL A 19 -30.62 -6.32 12.65
C VAL A 19 -32.08 -6.17 12.19
N LYS A 20 -32.86 -7.24 12.16
CA LYS A 20 -34.30 -7.16 11.83
C LYS A 20 -35.08 -6.28 12.81
N VAL A 21 -34.77 -6.32 14.10
CA VAL A 21 -35.39 -5.46 15.12
C VAL A 21 -34.98 -4.00 14.90
N ILE A 22 -33.72 -3.75 14.65
CA ILE A 22 -33.18 -2.40 14.38
C ILE A 22 -33.81 -1.80 13.13
N LEU A 23 -33.95 -2.56 12.05
CA LEU A 23 -34.60 -2.10 10.82
C LEU A 23 -36.09 -1.75 11.07
N LYS A 24 -36.81 -2.61 11.77
CA LYS A 24 -38.24 -2.35 12.12
C LYS A 24 -38.40 -1.08 12.94
N SER A 25 -37.45 -0.72 13.80
CA SER A 25 -37.50 0.50 14.60
C SER A 25 -37.30 1.79 13.79
N GLY A 26 -36.90 1.69 12.49
CA GLY A 26 -36.67 2.84 11.61
C GLY A 26 -35.37 3.61 11.88
N ARG A 27 -34.45 3.03 12.66
CA ARG A 27 -33.15 3.63 13.01
C ARG A 27 -32.17 3.63 11.87
N VAL A 28 -32.38 2.77 10.86
CA VAL A 28 -31.54 2.67 9.67
C VAL A 28 -32.10 3.56 8.57
N THR A 29 -31.25 4.37 7.97
CA THR A 29 -31.58 5.16 6.77
C THR A 29 -30.71 4.75 5.60
N VAL A 30 -31.27 4.82 4.39
CA VAL A 30 -30.57 4.68 3.12
C VAL A 30 -30.81 5.96 2.31
N ASP A 31 -29.75 6.67 1.98
CA ASP A 31 -29.79 7.98 1.32
C ASP A 31 -30.70 8.98 2.07
N GLY A 32 -30.60 8.98 3.42
CA GLY A 32 -31.37 9.84 4.32
C GLY A 32 -32.83 9.43 4.55
N LYS A 33 -33.33 8.37 3.93
CA LYS A 33 -34.69 7.86 4.10
C LYS A 33 -34.73 6.62 5.00
N PRO A 34 -35.61 6.55 6.03
CA PRO A 34 -35.73 5.36 6.87
C PRO A 34 -36.05 4.12 6.01
N GLU A 35 -35.34 3.04 6.26
CA GLU A 35 -35.52 1.78 5.58
C GLU A 35 -35.86 0.66 6.59
N LYS A 36 -36.85 -0.14 6.28
CA LYS A 36 -37.33 -1.20 7.17
C LYS A 36 -37.26 -2.60 6.54
N ASP A 37 -37.07 -2.67 5.21
CA ASP A 37 -36.99 -3.95 4.51
C ASP A 37 -35.58 -4.54 4.62
N PRO A 38 -35.38 -5.67 5.32
CA PRO A 38 -34.10 -6.34 5.40
C PRO A 38 -33.63 -6.92 4.06
N GLY A 39 -34.57 -7.15 3.14
CA GLY A 39 -34.26 -7.71 1.81
C GLY A 39 -33.87 -6.70 0.77
N ARG A 40 -34.00 -5.39 1.05
CA ARG A 40 -33.66 -4.33 0.11
C ARG A 40 -32.22 -4.52 -0.44
N LYS A 41 -32.12 -4.44 -1.76
CA LYS A 41 -30.82 -4.43 -2.43
C LYS A 41 -30.22 -3.04 -2.35
N ILE A 42 -29.00 -2.96 -1.86
CA ILE A 42 -28.23 -1.74 -1.72
C ILE A 42 -26.90 -1.84 -2.49
N ASP A 43 -26.35 -0.69 -2.81
CA ASP A 43 -24.97 -0.54 -3.30
C ASP A 43 -24.18 0.32 -2.30
N PRO A 44 -23.45 -0.28 -1.34
CA PRO A 44 -22.76 0.47 -0.29
C PRO A 44 -21.68 1.42 -0.83
N ALA A 45 -21.22 1.20 -2.08
CA ALA A 45 -20.27 2.11 -2.72
C ALA A 45 -20.92 3.40 -3.24
N LYS A 46 -22.27 3.40 -3.40
CA LYS A 46 -23.00 4.53 -4.02
C LYS A 46 -24.07 5.12 -3.11
N GLN A 47 -24.45 4.39 -2.05
CA GLN A 47 -25.55 4.79 -1.18
C GLN A 47 -25.05 5.05 0.24
N LEU A 48 -25.58 6.10 0.85
CA LEU A 48 -25.31 6.45 2.23
C LEU A 48 -26.22 5.64 3.15
N ILE A 49 -25.65 4.69 3.90
CA ILE A 49 -26.38 3.90 4.89
C ILE A 49 -25.99 4.39 6.29
N CYS A 50 -26.97 4.78 7.11
CA CYS A 50 -26.74 5.24 8.46
C CYS A 50 -27.55 4.45 9.48
N LEU A 51 -27.02 4.31 10.71
CA LEU A 51 -27.74 3.87 11.91
C LEU A 51 -27.69 5.02 12.92
N ASP A 52 -28.86 5.45 13.38
CA ASP A 52 -29.00 6.59 14.32
C ASP A 52 -28.27 7.87 13.85
N GLY A 53 -28.26 8.12 12.54
CA GLY A 53 -27.58 9.25 11.94
C GLY A 53 -26.07 9.06 11.76
N GLN A 54 -25.46 8.01 12.28
CA GLN A 54 -24.07 7.66 12.03
C GLN A 54 -23.96 6.81 10.77
N GLN A 55 -23.11 7.21 9.84
CA GLN A 55 -22.87 6.44 8.63
C GLN A 55 -22.30 5.07 9.00
N LEU A 56 -23.03 4.03 8.57
CA LEU A 56 -22.50 2.69 8.55
C LEU A 56 -21.71 2.56 7.23
N GLY A 57 -20.42 2.50 7.35
CA GLY A 57 -19.60 2.18 6.20
C GLY A 57 -19.73 0.69 5.92
N GLY A 58 -20.18 0.31 4.74
CA GLY A 58 -19.42 -0.69 4.03
C GLY A 58 -17.99 -0.14 4.00
N MET A 59 -17.00 -0.99 4.24
CA MET A 59 -15.62 -0.50 4.19
C MET A 59 -15.44 0.12 2.80
N ARG A 60 -15.43 1.47 2.74
CA ARG A 60 -15.16 2.13 1.47
C ARG A 60 -13.83 1.63 0.97
N ARG A 61 -13.75 1.34 -0.28
CA ARG A 61 -12.47 1.07 -0.91
C ARG A 61 -11.52 2.21 -0.59
N ALA A 62 -10.40 1.92 -0.01
CA ALA A 62 -9.39 2.91 0.34
C ALA A 62 -8.01 2.44 -0.11
N VAL A 63 -7.24 3.38 -0.64
CA VAL A 63 -5.81 3.20 -0.91
C VAL A 63 -5.08 4.36 -0.28
N ILE A 64 -4.16 4.06 0.60
CA ILE A 64 -3.43 5.05 1.41
C ILE A 64 -1.95 4.93 1.12
N MET A 65 -1.29 6.06 0.96
CA MET A 65 0.16 6.16 0.89
C MET A 65 0.70 6.64 2.24
N LEU A 66 1.69 5.93 2.76
CA LEU A 66 2.48 6.30 3.93
C LEU A 66 3.91 6.60 3.51
N ASN A 67 4.48 7.69 4.00
CA ASN A 67 5.92 7.87 4.03
C ASN A 67 6.48 7.20 5.29
N THR A 68 6.87 5.94 5.16
CA THR A 68 7.28 5.08 6.28
C THR A 68 8.62 5.55 6.86
N PRO A 69 8.71 5.83 8.18
CA PRO A 69 10.00 6.01 8.85
C PRO A 69 10.69 4.67 9.09
N ALA A 70 12.01 4.68 9.25
CA ALA A 70 12.76 3.49 9.68
C ALA A 70 12.33 3.03 11.09
N GLY A 71 12.57 1.76 11.38
CA GLY A 71 12.29 1.16 12.70
C GLY A 71 10.98 0.41 12.82
N TYR A 72 10.15 0.39 11.79
CA TYR A 72 8.89 -0.34 11.75
C TYR A 72 8.98 -1.56 10.83
N VAL A 73 8.44 -2.69 11.27
CA VAL A 73 8.31 -3.86 10.41
C VAL A 73 7.02 -3.79 9.61
N THR A 74 7.07 -4.22 8.34
CA THR A 74 5.88 -4.31 7.50
C THR A 74 5.14 -5.62 7.78
N ALA A 75 4.35 -5.59 8.83
CA ALA A 75 3.47 -6.68 9.27
C ALA A 75 2.16 -6.08 9.81
N THR A 76 1.09 -6.87 9.81
CA THR A 76 -0.18 -6.49 10.45
C THR A 76 -0.08 -6.56 11.97
N GLU A 77 0.68 -7.52 12.47
CA GLU A 77 0.95 -7.74 13.90
C GLU A 77 2.36 -8.31 14.07
N ASP A 78 3.03 -7.95 15.17
CA ASP A 78 4.30 -8.52 15.56
C ASP A 78 4.39 -8.50 17.09
N PRO A 79 4.82 -9.59 17.76
CA PRO A 79 4.83 -9.66 19.22
C PRO A 79 5.95 -8.84 19.88
N VAL A 80 6.97 -8.41 19.13
CA VAL A 80 8.17 -7.76 19.66
C VAL A 80 8.40 -6.40 19.01
N GLU A 81 8.17 -6.28 17.70
CA GLU A 81 8.55 -5.14 16.92
C GLU A 81 7.37 -4.21 16.65
N LYS A 82 7.64 -2.91 16.59
CA LYS A 82 6.65 -1.94 16.11
C LYS A 82 6.28 -2.21 14.66
N THR A 83 4.99 -2.27 14.37
CA THR A 83 4.51 -2.49 13.02
C THR A 83 4.09 -1.19 12.34
N VAL A 84 4.09 -1.17 11.01
CA VAL A 84 3.58 -0.06 10.22
C VAL A 84 2.10 0.25 10.48
N MET A 85 1.34 -0.70 11.07
CA MET A 85 -0.06 -0.50 11.47
C MET A 85 -0.23 0.48 12.62
N GLU A 86 0.81 0.69 13.44
CA GLU A 86 0.80 1.69 14.52
C GLU A 86 0.79 3.13 13.96
N LEU A 87 1.26 3.30 12.72
CA LEU A 87 1.28 4.60 12.03
C LEU A 87 -0.06 4.95 11.37
N ILE A 88 -0.99 3.98 11.30
CA ILE A 88 -2.34 4.24 10.77
C ILE A 88 -3.17 4.95 11.83
N PRO A 89 -3.71 6.16 11.54
CA PRO A 89 -4.58 6.90 12.45
C PRO A 89 -5.78 6.08 12.91
N GLN A 90 -6.22 6.34 14.16
CA GLN A 90 -7.31 5.60 14.79
C GLN A 90 -8.61 5.66 13.97
N GLU A 91 -8.88 6.82 13.35
CA GLU A 91 -10.05 7.06 12.50
C GLU A 91 -10.06 6.26 11.19
N LEU A 92 -8.94 5.63 10.80
CA LEU A 92 -8.85 4.78 9.61
C LEU A 92 -8.75 3.29 9.93
N LYS A 93 -8.63 2.91 11.19
CA LYS A 93 -8.48 1.50 11.60
C LYS A 93 -9.68 0.64 11.25
N TYR A 94 -10.88 1.24 11.16
CA TYR A 94 -12.09 0.53 10.75
C TYR A 94 -12.04 0.04 9.30
N LEU A 95 -11.12 0.56 8.47
CA LEU A 95 -10.99 0.18 7.07
C LEU A 95 -10.29 -1.17 6.86
N ASP A 96 -9.80 -1.84 7.91
CA ASP A 96 -9.04 -3.10 7.82
C ASP A 96 -7.95 -3.08 6.74
N LEU A 97 -7.17 -2.00 6.72
CA LEU A 97 -6.12 -1.77 5.74
C LEU A 97 -4.99 -2.79 5.88
N LYS A 98 -4.47 -3.23 4.76
CA LYS A 98 -3.31 -4.15 4.70
C LYS A 98 -2.19 -3.52 3.88
N PRO A 99 -0.92 -3.69 4.29
CA PRO A 99 0.20 -3.15 3.54
C PRO A 99 0.35 -3.87 2.19
N VAL A 100 0.62 -3.09 1.15
CA VAL A 100 0.88 -3.56 -0.20
C VAL A 100 2.39 -3.78 -0.36
N GLY A 101 2.79 -5.03 -0.32
CA GLY A 101 4.21 -5.37 -0.30
C GLY A 101 4.89 -5.06 1.02
N ARG A 102 6.21 -4.94 1.00
CA ARG A 102 7.01 -4.78 2.22
C ARG A 102 8.17 -3.81 2.02
N LEU A 103 8.52 -3.11 3.10
CA LEU A 103 9.82 -2.45 3.31
C LEU A 103 10.57 -3.17 4.43
N ASP A 104 11.89 -3.24 4.31
CA ASP A 104 12.74 -3.72 5.40
C ASP A 104 12.71 -2.71 6.55
N LYS A 105 12.91 -3.16 7.80
CA LYS A 105 12.85 -2.32 9.01
C LYS A 105 13.74 -1.07 8.94
N ALA A 106 14.90 -1.17 8.24
CA ALA A 106 15.83 -0.06 8.05
C ALA A 106 15.61 0.70 6.72
N THR A 107 14.53 0.44 5.99
CA THR A 107 14.19 1.12 4.74
C THR A 107 13.00 2.04 4.95
N GLU A 108 13.10 3.23 4.41
CA GLU A 108 12.09 4.28 4.54
C GLU A 108 11.32 4.49 3.24
N GLY A 109 10.31 5.37 3.31
CA GLY A 109 9.65 5.92 2.13
C GLY A 109 8.29 5.30 1.83
N LEU A 110 7.93 5.27 0.57
CA LEU A 110 6.60 4.95 0.08
C LEU A 110 6.16 3.53 0.40
N LEU A 111 5.09 3.41 1.17
CA LEU A 111 4.38 2.15 1.38
C LEU A 111 2.88 2.40 1.18
N LEU A 112 2.25 1.55 0.39
CA LEU A 112 0.81 1.61 0.16
C LEU A 112 0.07 0.67 1.12
N PHE A 113 -1.18 1.04 1.44
CA PHE A 113 -2.12 0.20 2.17
C PHE A 113 -3.46 0.20 1.44
N THR A 114 -4.15 -0.91 1.48
CA THR A 114 -5.50 -1.02 0.91
C THR A 114 -6.32 -2.07 1.64
N ASN A 115 -7.64 -1.93 1.57
CA ASN A 115 -8.61 -2.97 1.93
C ASN A 115 -9.18 -3.69 0.69
N ASP A 116 -8.70 -3.34 -0.51
CA ASP A 116 -9.06 -4.02 -1.75
C ASP A 116 -8.07 -5.18 -2.00
N GLY A 117 -8.54 -6.41 -1.76
CA GLY A 117 -7.72 -7.62 -1.94
C GLY A 117 -7.29 -7.86 -3.38
N ASP A 118 -8.10 -7.48 -4.37
CA ASP A 118 -7.78 -7.67 -5.79
C ASP A 118 -6.69 -6.69 -6.23
N LEU A 119 -6.78 -5.43 -5.78
CA LEU A 119 -5.74 -4.43 -6.02
C LEU A 119 -4.43 -4.85 -5.33
N LEU A 120 -4.50 -5.25 -4.06
CA LEU A 120 -3.34 -5.73 -3.30
C LEU A 120 -2.65 -6.87 -4.05
N HIS A 121 -3.39 -7.91 -4.44
CA HIS A 121 -2.83 -9.05 -5.17
C HIS A 121 -2.17 -8.64 -6.49
N ARG A 122 -2.78 -7.71 -7.24
CA ARG A 122 -2.20 -7.20 -8.50
C ARG A 122 -0.87 -6.48 -8.27
N LEU A 123 -0.79 -5.62 -7.25
CA LEU A 123 0.39 -4.81 -6.99
C LEU A 123 1.58 -5.62 -6.44
N ILE A 124 1.33 -6.67 -5.64
CA ILE A 124 2.40 -7.51 -5.09
C ILE A 124 2.81 -8.66 -6.01
N SER A 125 2.02 -8.95 -7.06
CA SER A 125 2.28 -10.08 -7.96
C SER A 125 3.59 -9.88 -8.74
N PRO A 126 4.56 -10.80 -8.65
CA PRO A 126 5.83 -10.69 -9.39
C PRO A 126 5.63 -10.64 -10.91
N LYS A 127 4.53 -11.22 -11.42
CA LYS A 127 4.20 -11.24 -12.86
C LYS A 127 3.86 -9.86 -13.43
N LYS A 128 3.56 -8.89 -12.58
CA LYS A 128 3.19 -7.53 -13.01
C LYS A 128 4.38 -6.59 -13.12
N GLU A 129 5.55 -7.02 -12.63
CA GLU A 129 6.83 -6.28 -12.74
C GLU A 129 6.70 -4.79 -12.40
N VAL A 130 5.90 -4.47 -11.36
CA VAL A 130 5.68 -3.09 -10.91
C VAL A 130 7.01 -2.47 -10.51
N PRO A 131 7.48 -1.41 -11.20
CA PRO A 131 8.77 -0.80 -10.91
C PRO A 131 8.76 -0.11 -9.55
N LYS A 132 9.87 -0.23 -8.83
CA LYS A 132 10.11 0.44 -7.55
C LYS A 132 11.43 1.20 -7.64
N ILE A 133 11.41 2.50 -7.39
CA ILE A 133 12.60 3.33 -7.44
C ILE A 133 13.03 3.66 -6.01
N TYR A 134 14.27 3.33 -5.72
CA TYR A 134 14.90 3.57 -4.43
C TYR A 134 16.00 4.61 -4.58
N TYR A 135 16.04 5.56 -3.66
CA TYR A 135 17.20 6.40 -3.44
C TYR A 135 18.09 5.75 -2.39
N ALA A 136 19.36 5.57 -2.71
CA ALA A 136 20.36 4.98 -1.84
C ALA A 136 21.51 5.94 -1.58
N LYS A 137 21.87 6.09 -0.28
CA LYS A 137 23.21 6.58 0.08
C LYS A 137 24.10 5.39 0.40
N HIS A 138 25.32 5.37 -0.10
CA HIS A 138 26.19 4.21 0.03
C HIS A 138 27.66 4.61 0.10
N GLU A 139 28.48 3.74 0.66
CA GLU A 139 29.93 3.82 0.53
C GLU A 139 30.34 3.41 -0.89
N GLY A 140 31.51 3.89 -1.32
CA GLY A 140 32.01 3.63 -2.66
C GLY A 140 31.42 4.54 -3.73
N HIS A 141 31.80 4.29 -4.96
CA HIS A 141 31.34 5.03 -6.14
C HIS A 141 30.80 4.06 -7.16
N ALA A 142 29.60 4.32 -7.65
CA ALA A 142 29.04 3.58 -8.77
C ALA A 142 29.73 4.03 -10.06
N VAL A 143 30.26 3.09 -10.83
CA VAL A 143 30.92 3.30 -12.13
C VAL A 143 30.09 2.68 -13.25
N GLN A 144 30.48 2.91 -14.52
CA GLN A 144 29.72 2.43 -15.67
C GLN A 144 29.57 0.90 -15.67
N GLU A 145 30.60 0.17 -15.23
CA GLU A 145 30.58 -1.28 -15.14
C GLU A 145 29.52 -1.79 -14.14
N ASP A 146 29.21 -1.00 -13.11
CA ASP A 146 28.13 -1.34 -12.16
C ASP A 146 26.77 -1.11 -12.79
N VAL A 147 26.59 -0.03 -13.55
CA VAL A 147 25.38 0.26 -14.33
C VAL A 147 25.10 -0.88 -15.30
N ASP A 148 26.11 -1.30 -16.05
CA ASP A 148 26.01 -2.39 -17.03
C ASP A 148 25.70 -3.73 -16.36
N ALA A 149 26.31 -4.01 -15.20
CA ALA A 149 26.04 -5.21 -14.42
C ALA A 149 24.59 -5.26 -13.88
N PHE A 150 24.06 -4.12 -13.40
CA PHE A 150 22.66 -4.03 -13.00
C PHE A 150 21.71 -4.27 -14.17
N ALA A 151 22.00 -3.67 -15.33
CA ALA A 151 21.19 -3.83 -16.54
C ALA A 151 21.19 -5.26 -17.09
N ALA A 152 22.29 -5.99 -16.90
CA ALA A 152 22.39 -7.42 -17.30
C ALA A 152 21.66 -8.36 -16.32
N GLY A 153 21.38 -7.88 -15.12
CA GLY A 153 20.92 -8.70 -13.99
C GLY A 153 22.09 -9.29 -13.21
N LEU A 154 21.93 -9.43 -11.90
CA LEU A 154 22.97 -9.84 -10.98
C LEU A 154 22.68 -11.21 -10.36
N THR A 155 23.70 -12.05 -10.27
CA THR A 155 23.66 -13.22 -9.38
C THR A 155 24.35 -12.87 -8.08
N LEU A 156 23.59 -12.96 -6.98
CA LEU A 156 24.09 -12.64 -5.64
C LEU A 156 24.93 -13.78 -5.06
N ARG A 157 25.66 -13.53 -3.97
CA ARG A 157 26.59 -14.50 -3.36
C ARG A 157 25.95 -15.83 -2.94
N ASP A 158 24.67 -15.81 -2.62
CA ASP A 158 23.89 -17.01 -2.24
C ASP A 158 23.23 -17.73 -3.44
N GLY A 159 23.61 -17.34 -4.66
CA GLY A 159 23.03 -17.90 -5.88
C GLY A 159 21.70 -17.28 -6.32
N THR A 160 21.16 -16.31 -5.59
CA THR A 160 19.92 -15.62 -5.99
C THR A 160 20.16 -14.85 -7.28
N VAL A 161 19.41 -15.17 -8.33
CA VAL A 161 19.44 -14.44 -9.61
C VAL A 161 18.45 -13.29 -9.55
N CYS A 162 18.93 -12.05 -9.70
CA CYS A 162 18.11 -10.85 -9.80
C CYS A 162 17.78 -10.54 -11.26
N LEU A 163 16.55 -10.08 -11.49
CA LEU A 163 16.17 -9.55 -12.81
C LEU A 163 17.01 -8.32 -13.17
N PRO A 164 17.12 -7.98 -14.47
CA PRO A 164 17.66 -6.70 -14.91
C PRO A 164 17.09 -5.52 -14.10
N ALA A 165 17.95 -4.64 -13.69
CA ALA A 165 17.63 -3.49 -12.87
C ALA A 165 18.36 -2.25 -13.41
N LYS A 166 17.88 -1.05 -13.06
CA LYS A 166 18.55 0.20 -13.45
C LYS A 166 19.30 0.77 -12.25
N LEU A 167 20.56 1.10 -12.44
CA LEU A 167 21.37 1.86 -11.50
C LEU A 167 21.68 3.23 -12.14
N GLU A 168 21.35 4.29 -11.46
CA GLU A 168 21.61 5.67 -11.89
C GLU A 168 22.44 6.37 -10.82
N PRO A 169 23.76 6.53 -11.01
CA PRO A 169 24.58 7.33 -10.12
C PRO A 169 24.13 8.80 -10.16
N LEU A 170 23.90 9.40 -8.98
CA LEU A 170 23.56 10.81 -8.85
C LEU A 170 24.78 11.67 -8.47
N GLY A 171 25.81 11.03 -7.93
CA GLY A 171 27.02 11.66 -7.44
C GLY A 171 27.78 10.71 -6.51
N PRO A 172 28.85 11.19 -5.87
CA PRO A 172 29.62 10.37 -4.94
C PRO A 172 28.77 9.85 -3.79
N GLY A 173 28.64 8.52 -3.69
CA GLY A 173 27.89 7.87 -2.63
C GLY A 173 26.36 7.96 -2.70
N GLU A 174 25.81 8.38 -3.85
CA GLU A 174 24.36 8.49 -4.04
C GLU A 174 23.92 7.90 -5.38
N SER A 175 22.84 7.11 -5.36
CA SER A 175 22.29 6.48 -6.57
C SER A 175 20.78 6.31 -6.50
N LEU A 176 20.12 6.25 -7.68
CA LEU A 176 18.80 5.68 -7.81
C LEU A 176 18.92 4.23 -8.29
N VAL A 177 18.10 3.37 -7.71
CA VAL A 177 18.01 1.95 -8.09
C VAL A 177 16.56 1.62 -8.42
N THR A 178 16.31 1.18 -9.67
CA THR A 178 14.99 0.72 -10.09
C THR A 178 14.99 -0.79 -10.21
N VAL A 179 14.05 -1.45 -9.51
CA VAL A 179 13.82 -2.89 -9.57
C VAL A 179 12.35 -3.18 -9.84
N CYS A 180 12.05 -4.26 -10.58
CA CYS A 180 10.68 -4.72 -10.88
C CYS A 180 10.26 -5.95 -10.06
N GLU A 181 11.03 -6.34 -9.10
CA GLU A 181 10.79 -7.45 -8.18
C GLU A 181 11.04 -7.05 -6.73
N GLY A 182 10.89 -7.96 -5.76
CA GLY A 182 11.05 -7.63 -4.34
C GLY A 182 11.62 -8.82 -3.55
N LYS A 183 12.86 -9.22 -3.82
CA LYS A 183 13.56 -10.26 -3.06
C LYS A 183 14.04 -9.71 -1.72
N TYR A 184 14.33 -10.61 -0.80
CA TYR A 184 14.82 -10.27 0.54
C TYR A 184 16.05 -9.36 0.48
N HIS A 185 15.94 -8.16 1.07
CA HIS A 185 16.96 -7.11 1.09
C HIS A 185 17.60 -6.82 -0.28
N GLN A 186 16.82 -6.91 -1.37
CA GLN A 186 17.34 -6.99 -2.75
C GLN A 186 18.28 -5.83 -3.08
N VAL A 187 17.85 -4.58 -2.96
CA VAL A 187 18.65 -3.42 -3.33
C VAL A 187 19.95 -3.37 -2.53
N ARG A 188 19.89 -3.60 -1.21
CA ARG A 188 21.09 -3.64 -0.35
C ARG A 188 22.07 -4.71 -0.78
N ARG A 189 21.58 -5.90 -1.13
CA ARG A 189 22.41 -7.03 -1.56
C ARG A 189 22.99 -6.82 -2.96
N MET A 190 22.22 -6.26 -3.89
CA MET A 190 22.71 -5.91 -5.22
C MET A 190 23.84 -4.87 -5.14
N MET A 191 23.65 -3.80 -4.39
CA MET A 191 24.68 -2.77 -4.17
C MET A 191 25.92 -3.36 -3.51
N ALA A 192 25.75 -4.17 -2.45
CA ALA A 192 26.85 -4.83 -1.75
C ALA A 192 27.65 -5.80 -2.65
N SER A 193 26.99 -6.46 -3.63
CA SER A 193 27.68 -7.33 -4.60
C SER A 193 28.62 -6.57 -5.53
N ARG A 194 28.44 -5.25 -5.61
CA ARG A 194 29.28 -4.31 -6.35
C ARG A 194 30.14 -3.42 -5.43
N ASN A 195 30.42 -3.87 -4.21
CA ASN A 195 31.23 -3.18 -3.19
C ASN A 195 30.67 -1.80 -2.76
N MET A 196 29.35 -1.61 -2.86
CA MET A 196 28.65 -0.42 -2.39
C MET A 196 27.79 -0.77 -1.16
N THR A 197 28.27 -0.40 0.03
CA THR A 197 27.53 -0.63 1.30
C THR A 197 26.45 0.42 1.44
N VAL A 198 25.17 0.03 1.43
CA VAL A 198 24.04 0.96 1.58
C VAL A 198 23.90 1.42 3.03
N LEU A 199 24.12 2.71 3.25
CA LEU A 199 23.97 3.40 4.55
C LEU A 199 22.53 3.87 4.79
N TYR A 200 21.85 4.33 3.73
CA TYR A 200 20.49 4.82 3.76
C TYR A 200 19.72 4.32 2.53
N LEU A 201 18.45 3.95 2.70
CA LEU A 201 17.61 3.49 1.60
C LEU A 201 16.18 4.00 1.78
N GLU A 202 15.66 4.64 0.73
CA GLU A 202 14.31 5.20 0.70
C GLU A 202 13.60 4.81 -0.60
N ARG A 203 12.42 4.20 -0.51
CA ARG A 203 11.58 3.96 -1.68
C ARG A 203 10.83 5.24 -2.03
N ARG A 204 11.17 5.86 -3.14
CA ARG A 204 10.58 7.12 -3.61
C ARG A 204 9.41 6.93 -4.55
N GLN A 205 9.36 5.78 -5.25
CA GLN A 205 8.33 5.50 -6.23
C GLN A 205 7.94 4.01 -6.21
N GLU A 206 6.67 3.74 -6.44
CA GLU A 206 6.12 2.41 -6.68
C GLU A 206 5.08 2.48 -7.80
N GLY A 207 5.34 1.78 -8.91
CA GLY A 207 4.57 1.93 -10.14
C GLY A 207 4.63 3.38 -10.65
N VAL A 208 3.46 3.96 -10.83
CA VAL A 208 3.28 5.35 -11.31
C VAL A 208 3.27 6.38 -10.16
N LEU A 209 3.19 5.92 -8.92
CA LEU A 209 3.07 6.80 -7.76
C LEU A 209 4.43 7.20 -7.22
N THR A 210 4.60 8.48 -6.99
CA THR A 210 5.77 9.05 -6.32
C THR A 210 5.41 9.50 -4.90
N LEU A 211 6.42 9.47 -4.01
CA LEU A 211 6.26 9.95 -2.64
C LEU A 211 5.96 11.46 -2.58
N GLY A 212 6.49 12.22 -3.56
CA GLY A 212 6.33 13.67 -3.61
C GLY A 212 6.84 14.34 -2.33
N ASN A 213 6.09 15.33 -1.85
CA ASN A 213 6.42 16.10 -0.65
C ASN A 213 5.73 15.56 0.63
N LEU A 214 5.22 14.32 0.63
CA LEU A 214 4.59 13.74 1.81
C LEU A 214 5.61 13.64 2.95
N PRO A 215 5.41 14.33 4.09
CA PRO A 215 6.36 14.30 5.18
C PRO A 215 6.51 12.89 5.77
N ARG A 216 7.68 12.62 6.37
CA ARG A 216 7.95 11.32 7.00
C ARG A 216 6.99 11.05 8.16
N GLY A 217 6.47 9.82 8.22
CA GLY A 217 5.46 9.40 9.18
C GLY A 217 4.04 9.87 8.85
N GLN A 218 3.86 10.66 7.79
CA GLN A 218 2.54 11.12 7.37
C GLN A 218 1.93 10.18 6.33
N ILE A 219 0.61 10.18 6.32
CA ILE A 219 -0.20 9.45 5.35
C ILE A 219 -1.03 10.41 4.52
N ARG A 220 -1.40 9.96 3.34
CA ARG A 220 -2.49 10.54 2.55
C ARG A 220 -3.29 9.46 1.85
N GLU A 221 -4.53 9.73 1.59
CA GLU A 221 -5.34 8.89 0.70
C GLU A 221 -4.99 9.19 -0.75
N LEU A 222 -5.06 8.18 -1.61
CA LEU A 222 -4.90 8.37 -3.06
C LEU A 222 -6.19 8.88 -3.67
N THR A 223 -6.07 9.71 -4.72
CA THR A 223 -7.21 10.12 -5.53
C THR A 223 -7.73 8.96 -6.39
N GLU A 224 -8.94 9.10 -6.93
CA GLU A 224 -9.50 8.08 -7.83
C GLU A 224 -8.64 7.93 -9.10
N GLU A 225 -8.07 9.03 -9.60
CA GLU A 225 -7.17 9.03 -10.75
C GLU A 225 -5.86 8.28 -10.46
N GLU A 226 -5.28 8.48 -9.26
CA GLU A 226 -4.07 7.75 -8.83
C GLU A 226 -4.35 6.26 -8.71
N VAL A 227 -5.50 5.88 -8.14
CA VAL A 227 -5.91 4.48 -8.02
C VAL A 227 -6.14 3.87 -9.40
N ALA A 228 -6.82 4.57 -10.31
CA ALA A 228 -7.04 4.12 -11.68
C ALA A 228 -5.71 3.97 -12.44
N ALA A 229 -4.77 4.91 -12.27
CA ALA A 229 -3.45 4.85 -12.87
C ALA A 229 -2.64 3.63 -12.37
N LEU A 230 -2.71 3.31 -11.06
CA LEU A 230 -2.12 2.08 -10.51
C LEU A 230 -2.72 0.81 -11.12
N GLU A 231 -4.03 0.79 -11.34
CA GLU A 231 -4.73 -0.36 -11.90
C GLU A 231 -4.36 -0.64 -13.36
N HIS A 232 -4.16 0.42 -14.13
CA HIS A 232 -3.91 0.34 -15.57
C HIS A 232 -2.43 0.45 -15.94
N GLY A 233 -1.54 0.75 -15.00
CA GLY A 233 -0.11 0.99 -15.26
C GLY A 233 0.16 2.24 -16.08
N GLN A 234 -0.75 3.22 -16.05
CA GLN A 234 -0.64 4.48 -16.79
C GLN A 234 -0.04 5.57 -15.91
N SER A 235 0.77 6.45 -16.50
CA SER A 235 1.34 7.59 -15.78
C SER A 235 0.25 8.56 -15.33
N VAL A 236 0.30 9.00 -14.08
CA VAL A 236 -0.52 10.13 -13.62
C VAL A 236 0.06 11.40 -14.25
N GLN A 237 -0.75 12.12 -15.02
CA GLN A 237 -0.36 13.46 -15.48
C GLN A 237 -0.44 14.39 -14.25
N ASN A 238 0.71 14.77 -13.73
CA ASN A 238 0.79 15.85 -12.76
C ASN A 238 0.80 17.17 -13.52
N ASP A 239 -0.30 17.92 -13.40
CA ASP A 239 -0.35 19.33 -13.80
C ASP A 239 0.47 20.20 -12.82
#